data_9097cd482c201485c2979155a4258ee8
#
_entry.id   9097cd482c201485c2979155a4258ee8
#
_cell.length_a   1.000
_cell.length_b   1.000
_cell.length_c   1.000
_cell.angle_alpha   90.00
_cell.angle_beta   90.00
_cell.angle_gamma   90.00
#
_symmetry.space_group_name_H-M   'P 1'
#
loop_
_entity.id
_entity.type
_entity.pdbx_description
1 polymer ?
#
loop_
_entity_poly.entity_id
_entity_poly.type
_entity_poly.pdbx_seq_one_letter_code
_entity_poly.pdbx_strand_id
1 'polypeptide(L)'
;MKTKKFLSLVLSAAMILGVAVPVAAEPVSAGQGVEAEQQPIVENSITSGYILSDLDYNTPVYEPDEAVPYSDDWGYSADETIENKYPANGVSDIKAKYPSVRNQNPLGTCWTFSSIGLAEFDLINDGAFDKNIDLSELHLAYYAYNSLLDPLGGTEGDYAKYYMNNTSVQYGYLNRGGNYLMAARRMGQWCGPVSESDVPYSKVASNGYTASTIDAFLNTGLSDEYAYSKDKAHLENTYMINIKENASDVKKAIKKYGAVGIMYSHNDNGYHYINNSYNDKINNRAGHAVMVVGWDDNYSKDNFRDGVKPEKDGAWLIRNSWGEGTGLYYNQSYFWMSYETFSL
;
A
#
# COMPACT_ATOMS: atom_id res chain seq x y z
N MET A 1 -16.96 18.01 21.62
CA MET A 1 -15.78 17.79 20.76
C MET A 1 -15.64 16.28 20.64
N LYS A 2 -15.94 15.67 19.48
CA LYS A 2 -15.64 14.26 19.25
C LYS A 2 -14.14 14.16 19.07
N THR A 3 -13.45 13.41 19.90
CA THR A 3 -12.03 13.13 19.78
C THR A 3 -11.82 12.40 18.46
N LYS A 4 -11.10 13.02 17.52
CA LYS A 4 -10.68 12.35 16.28
C LYS A 4 -9.70 11.24 16.69
N LYS A 5 -9.88 10.04 16.17
CA LYS A 5 -9.02 8.92 16.50
C LYS A 5 -7.81 8.89 15.58
N PHE A 6 -6.67 8.49 16.11
CA PHE A 6 -5.41 8.42 15.40
C PHE A 6 -5.22 7.01 14.82
N LEU A 7 -4.50 6.94 13.75
CA LEU A 7 -4.31 5.76 12.91
C LEU A 7 -2.82 5.43 12.78
N SER A 8 -2.47 4.16 12.88
CA SER A 8 -1.12 3.69 12.57
C SER A 8 -1.13 2.86 11.29
N LEU A 9 -0.25 3.21 10.35
CA LEU A 9 -0.12 2.55 9.05
C LEU A 9 1.21 1.77 9.00
N VAL A 10 1.15 0.49 8.66
CA VAL A 10 2.35 -0.36 8.56
C VAL A 10 2.70 -0.62 7.10
N LEU A 11 3.90 -0.26 6.71
CA LEU A 11 4.44 -0.40 5.37
C LEU A 11 5.62 -1.38 5.34
N SER A 12 5.71 -2.20 4.33
CA SER A 12 6.82 -3.13 4.16
C SER A 12 7.89 -2.57 3.21
N ALA A 13 8.88 -1.90 3.76
CA ALA A 13 10.21 -1.66 3.20
C ALA A 13 11.04 -0.95 4.28
N ALA A 14 12.27 -1.34 4.52
CA ALA A 14 13.06 -0.89 5.66
C ALA A 14 13.35 0.62 5.63
N MET A 15 12.94 1.36 6.66
CA MET A 15 13.48 2.68 6.97
C MET A 15 13.51 2.96 8.46
N ILE A 16 14.66 3.43 8.92
CA ILE A 16 14.85 4.05 10.24
C ILE A 16 15.03 5.54 10.01
N LEU A 17 14.17 6.37 10.58
CA LEU A 17 14.41 7.81 10.64
C LEU A 17 15.42 8.08 11.76
N GLY A 18 16.69 8.25 11.38
CA GLY A 18 17.70 8.82 12.24
C GLY A 18 17.39 10.30 12.50
N VAL A 19 17.41 10.71 13.77
CA VAL A 19 17.36 12.12 14.16
C VAL A 19 18.64 12.80 13.64
N ALA A 20 18.51 13.69 12.66
CA ALA A 20 19.62 14.48 12.17
C ALA A 20 20.04 15.50 13.23
N VAL A 21 21.24 15.34 13.76
CA VAL A 21 21.92 16.42 14.47
C VAL A 21 22.38 17.46 13.42
N PRO A 22 22.13 18.74 13.58
CA PRO A 22 22.56 19.74 12.61
C PRO A 22 24.11 19.83 12.58
N VAL A 23 24.71 19.32 11.52
CA VAL A 23 26.08 19.62 11.18
C VAL A 23 26.09 20.91 10.36
N ALA A 24 26.84 21.91 10.80
CA ALA A 24 27.02 23.16 10.08
C ALA A 24 27.53 22.88 8.67
N ALA A 25 26.82 23.36 7.67
CA ALA A 25 27.20 23.20 6.27
C ALA A 25 28.38 24.13 5.94
N GLU A 26 29.50 23.56 5.50
CA GLU A 26 30.49 24.30 4.73
C GLU A 26 30.02 24.52 3.29
N PRO A 27 30.38 25.61 2.62
CA PRO A 27 29.90 25.90 1.28
C PRO A 27 30.55 24.96 0.27
N VAL A 28 29.72 24.12 -0.37
CA VAL A 28 30.14 23.28 -1.48
C VAL A 28 30.27 24.12 -2.75
N SER A 29 31.48 24.14 -3.32
CA SER A 29 31.74 24.74 -4.62
C SER A 29 30.92 24.08 -5.72
N ALA A 30 30.38 24.89 -6.64
CA ALA A 30 29.68 24.46 -7.83
C ALA A 30 30.56 23.53 -8.69
N GLY A 31 30.30 22.25 -8.67
CA GLY A 31 30.91 21.21 -9.49
C GLY A 31 29.83 20.45 -10.26
N GLN A 32 29.91 20.63 -11.56
CA GLN A 32 29.37 19.84 -12.68
C GLN A 32 28.14 18.92 -12.39
N GLY A 33 27.03 19.26 -13.06
CA GLY A 33 25.82 18.47 -13.07
C GLY A 33 26.10 17.03 -13.52
N VAL A 34 25.83 16.10 -12.63
CA VAL A 34 25.61 14.72 -13.00
C VAL A 34 24.21 14.70 -13.61
N GLU A 35 24.10 14.54 -14.92
CA GLU A 35 22.83 14.17 -15.57
C GLU A 35 22.35 12.89 -14.90
N ALA A 36 21.26 13.01 -14.17
CA ALA A 36 20.55 11.84 -13.66
C ALA A 36 20.08 11.03 -14.87
N GLU A 37 20.70 9.89 -15.10
CA GLU A 37 20.28 8.91 -16.09
C GLU A 37 18.81 8.61 -15.82
N GLN A 38 17.93 9.09 -16.71
CA GLN A 38 16.50 8.75 -16.65
C GLN A 38 16.37 7.26 -16.87
N GLN A 39 16.14 6.54 -15.79
CA GLN A 39 15.81 5.10 -15.87
C GLN A 39 14.56 4.94 -16.75
N PRO A 40 14.55 3.98 -17.68
CA PRO A 40 13.41 3.79 -18.57
C PRO A 40 12.16 3.52 -17.75
N ILE A 41 11.11 4.30 -17.99
CA ILE A 41 9.78 4.07 -17.44
C ILE A 41 9.29 2.75 -18.04
N VAL A 42 9.27 1.70 -17.22
CA VAL A 42 8.65 0.43 -17.63
C VAL A 42 7.15 0.69 -17.78
N GLU A 43 6.62 0.49 -18.98
CA GLU A 43 5.17 0.49 -19.21
C GLU A 43 4.56 -0.62 -18.34
N ASN A 44 4.01 -0.25 -17.21
CA ASN A 44 3.28 -1.17 -16.36
C ASN A 44 1.92 -1.46 -17.00
N SER A 45 1.54 -2.72 -16.99
CA SER A 45 0.20 -3.13 -17.41
C SER A 45 -0.87 -2.36 -16.61
N ILE A 46 -2.02 -2.14 -17.23
CA ILE A 46 -3.16 -1.34 -16.68
C ILE A 46 -3.64 -1.84 -15.30
N THR A 47 -3.26 -3.04 -14.90
CA THR A 47 -3.64 -3.68 -13.62
C THR A 47 -2.67 -3.39 -12.48
N SER A 48 -1.52 -2.81 -12.75
CA SER A 48 -0.53 -2.46 -11.73
C SER A 48 -0.45 -0.94 -11.60
N GLY A 49 -0.48 -0.42 -10.42
CA GLY A 49 -0.48 1.02 -10.18
C GLY A 49 0.56 1.43 -9.15
N TYR A 50 1.47 0.52 -8.79
CA TYR A 50 2.53 0.83 -7.85
C TYR A 50 3.73 1.44 -8.56
N ILE A 51 4.18 2.61 -8.09
CA ILE A 51 5.44 3.24 -8.52
C ILE A 51 6.44 3.02 -7.40
N LEU A 52 7.59 2.42 -7.73
CA LEU A 52 8.68 2.28 -6.77
C LEU A 52 9.12 3.67 -6.30
N SER A 53 9.27 3.83 -5.00
CA SER A 53 9.88 5.02 -4.39
C SER A 53 11.39 4.88 -4.41
N ASP A 54 12.11 5.98 -4.16
CA ASP A 54 13.58 5.92 -4.00
C ASP A 54 13.99 4.97 -2.87
N LEU A 55 13.09 4.74 -1.90
CA LEU A 55 13.30 3.81 -0.81
C LEU A 55 13.27 2.35 -1.26
N ASP A 56 12.45 2.02 -2.26
CA ASP A 56 12.36 0.68 -2.81
C ASP A 56 13.61 0.30 -3.64
N TYR A 57 14.35 1.31 -4.15
CA TYR A 57 15.58 1.09 -4.92
C TYR A 57 16.85 1.14 -4.10
N ASN A 58 16.89 2.02 -3.14
CA ASN A 58 18.10 2.43 -2.42
C ASN A 58 18.00 2.18 -0.92
N THR A 59 17.17 1.22 -0.51
CA THR A 59 17.18 0.84 0.90
C THR A 59 18.57 0.33 1.22
N PRO A 60 19.41 1.10 1.96
CA PRO A 60 20.66 0.54 2.41
C PRO A 60 20.32 -0.68 3.24
N VAL A 61 20.99 -1.80 2.96
CA VAL A 61 21.01 -2.92 3.89
C VAL A 61 21.63 -2.34 5.15
N TYR A 62 20.78 -1.96 6.09
CA TYR A 62 21.24 -1.54 7.40
C TYR A 62 21.67 -2.81 8.11
N GLU A 63 22.96 -3.09 8.11
CA GLU A 63 23.56 -3.98 9.10
C GLU A 63 23.69 -3.12 10.36
N PRO A 64 22.88 -3.35 11.40
CA PRO A 64 23.04 -2.64 12.63
C PRO A 64 24.37 -3.08 13.28
N ASP A 65 25.38 -2.22 13.25
CA ASP A 65 26.60 -2.41 14.03
C ASP A 65 26.33 -2.44 15.54
N GLU A 66 25.18 -1.93 15.94
CA GLU A 66 24.58 -2.13 17.25
C GLU A 66 23.07 -2.23 17.03
N ALA A 67 22.45 -3.28 17.56
CA ALA A 67 21.02 -3.36 17.61
C ALA A 67 20.48 -2.11 18.31
N VAL A 68 20.03 -1.13 17.52
CA VAL A 68 19.17 -0.09 18.07
C VAL A 68 18.03 -0.88 18.69
N PRO A 69 17.85 -0.85 20.01
CA PRO A 69 16.74 -1.56 20.59
C PRO A 69 15.52 -1.00 19.89
N TYR A 70 14.83 -1.85 19.12
CA TYR A 70 13.49 -1.57 18.70
C TYR A 70 12.79 -1.07 19.93
N SER A 71 12.40 0.19 19.95
CA SER A 71 11.68 0.69 21.09
C SER A 71 10.49 -0.25 21.28
N ASP A 72 10.26 -0.73 22.50
CA ASP A 72 9.10 -1.52 22.88
C ASP A 72 7.76 -0.80 22.61
N ASP A 73 7.81 0.36 21.98
CA ASP A 73 6.70 1.22 21.55
C ASP A 73 5.74 0.57 20.54
N TRP A 74 6.11 -0.55 19.94
CA TRP A 74 5.15 -1.36 19.19
C TRP A 74 4.02 -1.90 20.07
N GLY A 75 4.14 -1.79 21.40
CA GLY A 75 3.16 -2.31 22.35
C GLY A 75 3.01 -3.83 22.28
N TYR A 76 4.03 -4.53 21.80
CA TYR A 76 4.11 -5.98 21.70
C TYR A 76 5.14 -6.48 22.70
N SER A 77 4.77 -7.43 23.56
CA SER A 77 5.74 -8.07 24.44
C SER A 77 6.64 -9.01 23.64
N ALA A 78 7.94 -9.02 23.93
CA ALA A 78 8.91 -9.91 23.29
C ALA A 78 8.57 -11.41 23.49
N ASP A 79 7.74 -11.73 24.48
CA ASP A 79 7.39 -13.08 24.89
C ASP A 79 6.11 -13.63 24.24
N GLU A 80 5.46 -12.88 23.33
CA GLU A 80 4.22 -13.35 22.72
C GLU A 80 4.49 -14.43 21.66
N THR A 81 3.95 -15.62 21.91
CA THR A 81 4.05 -16.74 20.98
C THR A 81 3.21 -16.47 19.74
N ILE A 82 3.85 -16.46 18.58
CA ILE A 82 3.18 -16.31 17.29
C ILE A 82 2.70 -17.69 16.83
N GLU A 83 1.43 -17.82 16.50
CA GLU A 83 0.84 -19.04 15.96
C GLU A 83 1.43 -19.38 14.59
N ASN A 84 1.47 -20.67 14.23
CA ASN A 84 1.91 -21.10 12.91
C ASN A 84 0.92 -20.69 11.79
N LYS A 85 -0.31 -20.31 12.17
CA LYS A 85 -1.35 -19.88 11.22
C LYS A 85 -2.24 -18.81 11.82
N TYR A 86 -2.49 -17.77 11.05
CA TYR A 86 -3.43 -16.71 11.39
C TYR A 86 -4.07 -16.12 10.11
N PRO A 87 -5.36 -15.81 10.12
CA PRO A 87 -6.34 -16.25 11.13
C PRO A 87 -6.65 -17.76 11.02
N ALA A 88 -7.18 -18.34 12.07
CA ALA A 88 -7.36 -19.80 12.17
C ALA A 88 -8.16 -20.40 11.03
N ASN A 89 -9.26 -19.75 10.62
CA ASN A 89 -10.14 -20.17 9.51
C ASN A 89 -9.81 -19.43 8.19
N GLY A 90 -8.65 -18.78 8.10
CA GLY A 90 -8.18 -18.10 6.89
C GLY A 90 -9.11 -16.99 6.42
N VAL A 91 -9.45 -17.02 5.11
CA VAL A 91 -10.27 -15.97 4.46
C VAL A 91 -11.63 -15.75 5.13
N SER A 92 -12.25 -16.77 5.72
CA SER A 92 -13.56 -16.64 6.37
C SER A 92 -13.54 -15.70 7.57
N ASP A 93 -12.49 -15.77 8.39
CA ASP A 93 -12.34 -14.89 9.55
C ASP A 93 -12.10 -13.44 9.10
N ILE A 94 -11.29 -13.25 8.05
CA ILE A 94 -11.06 -11.93 7.46
C ILE A 94 -12.36 -11.32 6.95
N LYS A 95 -13.14 -12.07 6.18
CA LYS A 95 -14.43 -11.61 5.65
C LYS A 95 -15.49 -11.35 6.75
N ALA A 96 -15.41 -12.07 7.86
CA ALA A 96 -16.30 -11.84 8.99
C ALA A 96 -15.99 -10.52 9.71
N LYS A 97 -14.71 -10.14 9.81
CA LYS A 97 -14.25 -9.02 10.61
C LYS A 97 -14.11 -7.71 9.82
N TYR A 98 -13.71 -7.78 8.55
CA TYR A 98 -13.30 -6.62 7.76
C TYR A 98 -14.20 -6.39 6.54
N PRO A 99 -14.16 -5.19 5.93
CA PRO A 99 -14.93 -4.88 4.73
C PRO A 99 -14.67 -5.86 3.58
N SER A 100 -15.62 -5.99 2.65
CA SER A 100 -15.44 -6.76 1.41
C SER A 100 -14.33 -6.18 0.54
N VAL A 101 -13.76 -7.01 -0.34
CA VAL A 101 -12.73 -6.55 -1.28
C VAL A 101 -13.34 -5.64 -2.32
N ARG A 102 -12.81 -4.43 -2.43
CA ARG A 102 -13.23 -3.45 -3.44
C ARG A 102 -12.47 -3.63 -4.74
N ASN A 103 -12.95 -3.00 -5.80
CA ASN A 103 -12.41 -3.13 -7.15
C ASN A 103 -11.81 -1.83 -7.66
N GLN A 104 -10.49 -1.80 -7.85
CA GLN A 104 -9.77 -0.64 -8.39
C GLN A 104 -10.00 -0.40 -9.88
N ASN A 105 -10.48 -1.41 -10.64
CA ASN A 105 -10.64 -1.28 -12.08
C ASN A 105 -11.45 -0.04 -12.47
N PRO A 106 -11.04 0.65 -13.54
CA PRO A 106 -9.99 0.32 -14.50
C PRO A 106 -8.65 1.04 -14.24
N LEU A 107 -8.43 1.60 -13.06
CA LEU A 107 -7.36 2.56 -12.79
C LEU A 107 -6.15 1.92 -12.09
N GLY A 108 -4.98 2.53 -12.27
CA GLY A 108 -3.74 2.15 -11.61
C GLY A 108 -3.65 2.64 -10.15
N THR A 109 -4.67 2.37 -9.35
CA THR A 109 -4.85 2.87 -7.98
C THR A 109 -4.67 1.80 -6.90
N CYS A 110 -4.03 0.65 -7.19
CA CYS A 110 -3.81 -0.42 -6.21
C CYS A 110 -3.18 0.10 -4.91
N TRP A 111 -2.28 1.05 -4.99
CA TRP A 111 -1.60 1.66 -3.87
C TRP A 111 -2.55 2.43 -2.94
N THR A 112 -3.59 3.09 -3.47
CA THR A 112 -4.60 3.76 -2.62
C THR A 112 -5.54 2.75 -2.00
N PHE A 113 -5.97 1.72 -2.74
CA PHE A 113 -6.81 0.64 -2.21
C PHE A 113 -6.11 -0.10 -1.08
N SER A 114 -4.83 -0.40 -1.24
CA SER A 114 -4.07 -1.03 -0.18
C SER A 114 -3.87 -0.08 1.02
N SER A 115 -3.47 1.17 0.80
CA SER A 115 -3.26 2.13 1.91
C SER A 115 -4.54 2.45 2.69
N ILE A 116 -5.65 2.65 2.01
CA ILE A 116 -6.96 2.85 2.63
C ILE A 116 -7.42 1.59 3.35
N GLY A 117 -7.22 0.42 2.75
CA GLY A 117 -7.50 -0.86 3.41
C GLY A 117 -6.71 -1.05 4.69
N LEU A 118 -5.43 -0.67 4.73
CA LEU A 118 -4.63 -0.68 5.98
C LEU A 118 -5.25 0.23 7.04
N ALA A 119 -5.66 1.43 6.66
CA ALA A 119 -6.34 2.37 7.55
C ALA A 119 -7.64 1.78 8.14
N GLU A 120 -8.46 1.18 7.30
CA GLU A 120 -9.72 0.56 7.74
C GLU A 120 -9.50 -0.61 8.69
N PHE A 121 -8.51 -1.47 8.40
CA PHE A 121 -8.20 -2.61 9.23
C PHE A 121 -7.69 -2.19 10.61
N ASP A 122 -6.83 -1.18 10.69
CA ASP A 122 -6.34 -0.64 11.94
C ASP A 122 -7.46 -0.01 12.76
N LEU A 123 -8.28 0.83 12.15
CA LEU A 123 -9.43 1.47 12.80
C LEU A 123 -10.47 0.47 13.33
N ILE A 124 -10.62 -0.69 12.67
CA ILE A 124 -11.47 -1.79 13.15
C ILE A 124 -10.81 -2.52 14.31
N ASN A 125 -9.50 -2.78 14.23
CA ASN A 125 -8.76 -3.45 15.30
C ASN A 125 -8.74 -2.62 16.56
N ASP A 126 -8.63 -1.31 16.43
CA ASP A 126 -8.67 -0.35 17.53
C ASP A 126 -10.08 -0.15 18.11
N GLY A 127 -11.08 -0.76 17.49
CA GLY A 127 -12.49 -0.65 17.89
C GLY A 127 -13.08 0.74 17.63
N ALA A 128 -12.46 1.55 16.79
CA ALA A 128 -12.93 2.88 16.41
C ALA A 128 -14.12 2.81 15.46
N PHE A 129 -14.10 1.82 14.58
CA PHE A 129 -15.13 1.57 13.58
C PHE A 129 -15.44 0.07 13.52
N ASP A 130 -16.56 -0.27 12.88
CA ASP A 130 -16.93 -1.63 12.53
C ASP A 130 -16.61 -1.92 11.06
N LYS A 131 -16.89 -3.16 10.62
CA LYS A 131 -16.61 -3.61 9.25
C LYS A 131 -17.40 -2.88 8.15
N ASN A 132 -18.31 -1.98 8.49
CA ASN A 132 -19.05 -1.15 7.53
C ASN A 132 -18.33 0.16 7.23
N ILE A 133 -17.15 0.37 7.81
CA ILE A 133 -16.29 1.50 7.42
C ILE A 133 -16.01 1.43 5.93
N ASP A 134 -16.08 2.57 5.27
CA ASP A 134 -15.83 2.72 3.83
C ASP A 134 -15.17 4.07 3.59
N LEU A 135 -13.84 4.04 3.44
CA LEU A 135 -13.00 5.20 3.24
C LEU A 135 -12.62 5.33 1.75
N SER A 136 -12.47 6.57 1.29
CA SER A 136 -12.30 6.88 -0.12
C SER A 136 -10.87 6.68 -0.63
N GLU A 137 -10.68 5.80 -1.56
CA GLU A 137 -9.44 5.63 -2.32
C GLU A 137 -9.24 6.75 -3.33
N LEU A 138 -10.34 7.28 -3.90
CA LEU A 138 -10.28 8.38 -4.86
C LEU A 138 -9.79 9.67 -4.22
N HIS A 139 -10.18 9.94 -2.97
CA HIS A 139 -9.68 11.08 -2.21
C HIS A 139 -8.16 11.04 -2.08
N LEU A 140 -7.61 9.91 -1.65
CA LEU A 140 -6.17 9.72 -1.52
C LEU A 140 -5.46 9.85 -2.89
N ALA A 141 -6.02 9.21 -3.94
CA ALA A 141 -5.47 9.31 -5.29
C ALA A 141 -5.42 10.75 -5.79
N TYR A 142 -6.46 11.53 -5.54
CA TYR A 142 -6.51 12.93 -5.95
C TYR A 142 -5.46 13.77 -5.23
N TYR A 143 -5.50 13.80 -3.90
CA TYR A 143 -4.64 14.72 -3.15
C TYR A 143 -3.16 14.30 -3.14
N ALA A 144 -2.83 13.05 -3.41
CA ALA A 144 -1.44 12.67 -3.59
C ALA A 144 -0.79 13.32 -4.84
N TYR A 145 -1.60 13.70 -5.84
CA TYR A 145 -1.14 14.30 -7.09
C TYR A 145 -1.50 15.77 -7.25
N ASN A 146 -2.27 16.34 -6.34
CA ASN A 146 -2.71 17.72 -6.41
C ASN A 146 -2.30 18.49 -5.16
N SER A 147 -1.94 19.77 -5.35
CA SER A 147 -1.60 20.65 -4.25
C SER A 147 -2.80 20.85 -3.31
N LEU A 148 -2.50 21.09 -2.05
CA LEU A 148 -3.47 21.51 -1.06
C LEU A 148 -3.40 23.02 -0.87
N LEU A 149 -4.55 23.62 -0.63
CA LEU A 149 -4.57 24.95 -0.06
C LEU A 149 -4.25 24.82 1.44
N ASP A 150 -3.04 25.20 1.81
CA ASP A 150 -2.63 25.26 3.22
C ASP A 150 -2.68 26.70 3.72
N PRO A 151 -3.68 27.04 4.58
CA PRO A 151 -3.82 28.41 5.10
C PRO A 151 -2.62 28.87 5.93
N LEU A 152 -1.80 27.96 6.46
CA LEU A 152 -0.62 28.26 7.25
C LEU A 152 0.66 28.35 6.42
N GLY A 153 0.61 27.85 5.17
CA GLY A 153 1.75 27.74 4.27
C GLY A 153 2.77 26.67 4.73
N GLY A 154 3.32 25.93 3.80
CA GLY A 154 4.37 24.97 4.10
C GLY A 154 4.15 23.58 3.52
N THR A 155 2.94 23.24 3.09
CA THR A 155 2.62 21.93 2.50
C THR A 155 2.27 21.97 1.00
N GLU A 156 2.22 23.14 0.40
CA GLU A 156 1.81 23.34 -1.01
C GLU A 156 2.71 22.59 -2.01
N GLY A 157 3.97 22.38 -1.66
CA GLY A 157 4.93 21.61 -2.47
C GLY A 157 4.89 20.09 -2.26
N ASP A 158 4.17 19.61 -1.25
CA ASP A 158 4.25 18.21 -0.80
C ASP A 158 3.24 17.31 -1.54
N TYR A 159 3.29 17.31 -2.86
CA TYR A 159 2.50 16.41 -3.71
C TYR A 159 3.33 15.89 -4.88
N ALA A 160 2.91 14.74 -5.43
CA ALA A 160 3.56 14.19 -6.62
C ALA A 160 3.15 14.98 -7.85
N LYS A 161 4.10 15.73 -8.44
CA LYS A 161 3.80 16.55 -9.61
C LYS A 161 3.64 15.69 -10.85
N TYR A 162 2.45 15.72 -11.43
CA TYR A 162 2.17 15.08 -12.69
C TYR A 162 2.08 16.11 -13.82
N TYR A 163 2.92 15.94 -14.83
CA TYR A 163 2.86 16.81 -16.00
C TYR A 163 1.84 16.25 -16.99
N MET A 164 0.70 16.91 -17.10
CA MET A 164 -0.40 16.54 -18.01
C MET A 164 -0.01 16.47 -19.48
N ASN A 165 1.12 17.04 -19.87
CA ASN A 165 1.62 17.01 -21.25
C ASN A 165 2.14 15.64 -21.70
N ASN A 166 2.22 14.66 -20.81
CA ASN A 166 2.53 13.29 -21.21
C ASN A 166 1.23 12.58 -21.64
N THR A 167 0.83 12.78 -22.89
CA THR A 167 -0.36 12.19 -23.51
C THR A 167 -0.32 10.66 -23.62
N SER A 168 0.75 10.02 -23.17
CA SER A 168 0.93 8.58 -23.27
C SER A 168 0.20 7.78 -22.17
N VAL A 169 -0.24 8.42 -21.10
CA VAL A 169 -0.96 7.74 -20.01
C VAL A 169 -2.43 8.11 -20.05
N GLN A 170 -3.25 7.15 -20.48
CA GLN A 170 -4.69 7.28 -20.46
C GLN A 170 -5.17 7.49 -19.02
N TYR A 171 -6.12 8.39 -18.80
CA TYR A 171 -6.69 8.74 -17.49
C TYR A 171 -5.74 9.50 -16.53
N GLY A 172 -4.69 10.11 -17.06
CA GLY A 172 -3.83 11.04 -16.33
C GLY A 172 -3.20 10.43 -15.07
N TYR A 173 -3.13 11.21 -13.99
CA TYR A 173 -2.52 10.79 -12.74
C TYR A 173 -3.26 9.61 -12.07
N LEU A 174 -4.55 9.43 -12.30
CA LEU A 174 -5.32 8.30 -11.76
C LEU A 174 -4.83 6.94 -12.27
N ASN A 175 -4.16 6.93 -13.42
CA ASN A 175 -3.59 5.71 -14.00
C ASN A 175 -2.04 5.70 -13.99
N ARG A 176 -1.44 6.71 -13.38
CA ARG A 176 0.02 6.81 -13.26
C ARG A 176 0.59 5.82 -12.24
N GLY A 177 -0.22 5.40 -11.29
CA GLY A 177 0.19 4.61 -10.14
C GLY A 177 0.55 5.46 -8.93
N GLY A 178 1.30 4.94 -8.00
CA GLY A 178 1.76 5.57 -6.78
C GLY A 178 2.39 4.55 -5.85
N ASN A 179 2.66 4.95 -4.62
CA ASN A 179 3.30 4.09 -3.63
C ASN A 179 2.87 4.44 -2.19
N TYR A 180 3.25 3.61 -1.24
CA TYR A 180 2.91 3.79 0.17
C TYR A 180 3.51 5.07 0.77
N LEU A 181 4.68 5.51 0.29
CA LEU A 181 5.29 6.75 0.78
C LEU A 181 4.44 7.97 0.39
N MET A 182 3.88 7.99 -0.83
CA MET A 182 2.95 9.04 -1.26
C MET A 182 1.70 9.06 -0.37
N ALA A 183 1.15 7.88 -0.05
CA ALA A 183 0.01 7.76 0.86
C ALA A 183 0.35 8.24 2.27
N ALA A 184 1.46 7.78 2.84
CA ALA A 184 1.92 8.16 4.17
C ALA A 184 2.18 9.66 4.29
N ARG A 185 2.84 10.27 3.30
CA ARG A 185 3.08 11.72 3.27
C ARG A 185 1.77 12.50 3.26
N ARG A 186 0.80 12.08 2.43
CA ARG A 186 -0.47 12.80 2.32
C ARG A 186 -1.31 12.65 3.58
N MET A 187 -1.46 11.46 4.12
CA MET A 187 -2.19 11.24 5.37
C MET A 187 -1.49 11.84 6.59
N GLY A 188 -0.16 11.88 6.60
CA GLY A 188 0.64 12.54 7.64
C GLY A 188 0.49 14.06 7.67
N GLN A 189 0.03 14.67 6.57
CA GLN A 189 -0.36 16.09 6.51
C GLN A 189 -1.79 16.32 6.99
N TRP A 190 -2.45 15.34 7.57
CA TRP A 190 -3.84 15.36 8.01
C TRP A 190 -4.85 15.56 6.86
N CYS A 191 -4.47 15.22 5.64
CA CYS A 191 -5.34 15.22 4.48
C CYS A 191 -6.09 13.89 4.36
N GLY A 192 -7.21 13.76 5.02
CA GLY A 192 -8.01 12.53 5.07
C GLY A 192 -7.44 11.46 6.00
N PRO A 193 -7.93 10.22 5.89
CA PRO A 193 -8.93 9.78 4.90
C PRO A 193 -10.36 10.28 5.19
N VAL A 194 -11.13 10.42 4.12
CA VAL A 194 -12.56 10.78 4.20
C VAL A 194 -13.43 9.56 3.89
N SER A 195 -14.75 9.69 4.13
CA SER A 195 -15.70 8.63 3.78
C SER A 195 -15.84 8.46 2.27
N GLU A 196 -16.04 7.23 1.80
CA GLU A 196 -16.38 6.91 0.40
C GLU A 196 -17.66 7.64 -0.05
N SER A 197 -18.62 7.83 0.85
CA SER A 197 -19.85 8.59 0.55
C SER A 197 -19.60 10.07 0.27
N ASP A 198 -18.52 10.66 0.78
CA ASP A 198 -18.12 12.05 0.50
C ASP A 198 -17.40 12.17 -0.85
N VAL A 199 -16.51 11.23 -1.15
CA VAL A 199 -15.74 11.20 -2.39
C VAL A 199 -15.78 9.78 -3.00
N PRO A 200 -16.89 9.40 -3.62
CA PRO A 200 -17.08 8.04 -4.11
C PRO A 200 -16.20 7.69 -5.31
N TYR A 201 -15.57 6.52 -5.26
CA TYR A 201 -14.76 5.98 -6.36
C TYR A 201 -15.59 5.77 -7.65
N SER A 202 -16.90 5.62 -7.50
CA SER A 202 -17.83 5.55 -8.63
C SER A 202 -17.84 6.78 -9.52
N LYS A 203 -17.27 7.92 -9.08
CA LYS A 203 -17.06 9.11 -9.95
C LYS A 203 -16.12 8.81 -11.13
N VAL A 204 -15.24 7.83 -10.99
CA VAL A 204 -14.22 7.47 -11.99
C VAL A 204 -14.30 6.01 -12.45
N ALA A 205 -15.03 5.14 -11.75
CA ALA A 205 -15.03 3.69 -11.99
C ALA A 205 -16.40 3.04 -11.75
N SER A 206 -17.51 3.69 -12.11
CA SER A 206 -18.84 3.07 -12.05
C SER A 206 -19.08 2.10 -13.20
N ASN A 207 -20.04 1.19 -13.05
CA ASN A 207 -20.57 0.40 -14.18
C ASN A 207 -21.09 1.37 -15.26
N GLY A 208 -20.41 1.43 -16.41
CA GLY A 208 -20.68 2.41 -17.46
C GLY A 208 -19.77 3.64 -17.46
N TYR A 209 -18.66 3.61 -16.70
CA TYR A 209 -17.65 4.66 -16.84
C TYR A 209 -17.19 4.74 -18.29
N THR A 210 -16.98 5.97 -18.74
CA THR A 210 -16.39 6.26 -20.05
C THR A 210 -15.14 7.11 -19.86
N ALA A 211 -14.28 7.16 -20.84
CA ALA A 211 -13.16 8.09 -20.83
C ALA A 211 -13.61 9.52 -20.48
N SER A 212 -14.78 9.94 -21.01
CA SER A 212 -15.35 11.25 -20.72
C SER A 212 -15.73 11.47 -19.25
N THR A 213 -16.13 10.44 -18.51
CA THR A 213 -16.45 10.56 -17.08
C THR A 213 -15.18 10.78 -16.25
N ILE A 214 -14.12 10.06 -16.59
CA ILE A 214 -12.81 10.22 -15.93
C ILE A 214 -12.22 11.58 -16.29
N ASP A 215 -12.26 11.97 -17.57
CA ASP A 215 -11.77 13.27 -18.03
C ASP A 215 -12.53 14.44 -17.36
N ALA A 216 -13.84 14.29 -17.15
CA ALA A 216 -14.63 15.28 -16.43
C ALA A 216 -14.13 15.45 -14.99
N PHE A 217 -13.85 14.34 -14.28
CA PHE A 217 -13.28 14.39 -12.95
C PHE A 217 -11.88 15.00 -12.94
N LEU A 218 -11.01 14.62 -13.86
CA LEU A 218 -9.65 15.17 -13.98
C LEU A 218 -9.66 16.70 -14.21
N ASN A 219 -10.65 17.21 -14.90
CA ASN A 219 -10.81 18.64 -15.17
C ASN A 219 -11.46 19.41 -14.02
N THR A 220 -12.34 18.76 -13.25
CA THR A 220 -13.09 19.41 -12.16
C THR A 220 -12.34 19.30 -10.83
N GLY A 221 -11.73 18.13 -10.57
CA GLY A 221 -11.06 17.82 -9.31
C GLY A 221 -12.00 17.72 -8.11
N LEU A 222 -11.43 17.84 -6.92
CA LEU A 222 -12.13 17.94 -5.65
C LEU A 222 -12.01 19.38 -5.09
N SER A 223 -13.02 19.79 -4.36
CA SER A 223 -13.00 21.07 -3.62
C SER A 223 -12.04 20.96 -2.43
N ASP A 224 -11.35 22.06 -2.10
CA ASP A 224 -10.40 22.16 -0.99
C ASP A 224 -11.01 21.81 0.36
N GLU A 225 -12.32 21.88 0.51
CA GLU A 225 -13.02 21.47 1.73
C GLU A 225 -12.81 20.01 2.09
N TYR A 226 -12.56 19.14 1.10
CA TYR A 226 -12.31 17.72 1.35
C TYR A 226 -10.90 17.44 1.87
N ALA A 227 -10.00 18.40 1.81
CA ALA A 227 -8.62 18.21 2.24
C ALA A 227 -8.52 17.98 3.76
N TYR A 228 -9.25 18.79 4.57
CA TYR A 228 -9.07 18.81 6.03
C TYR A 228 -10.37 18.74 6.84
N SER A 229 -11.52 19.07 6.26
CA SER A 229 -12.75 19.30 7.03
C SER A 229 -13.61 18.04 7.25
N LYS A 230 -13.41 17.00 6.43
CA LYS A 230 -14.25 15.77 6.43
C LYS A 230 -13.49 14.50 6.80
N ASP A 231 -12.25 14.62 7.21
CA ASP A 231 -11.42 13.52 7.64
C ASP A 231 -12.07 12.69 8.76
N LYS A 232 -11.89 11.37 8.69
CA LYS A 232 -12.42 10.40 9.65
C LYS A 232 -11.37 9.97 10.67
N ALA A 233 -10.11 10.04 10.30
CA ALA A 233 -8.96 9.70 11.11
C ALA A 233 -7.75 10.54 10.69
N HIS A 234 -6.67 10.45 11.47
CA HIS A 234 -5.37 11.02 11.14
C HIS A 234 -4.31 9.94 11.26
N LEU A 235 -3.35 9.97 10.35
CA LEU A 235 -2.18 9.11 10.45
C LEU A 235 -1.30 9.58 11.61
N GLU A 236 -1.03 8.70 12.56
CA GLU A 236 -0.16 8.95 13.71
C GLU A 236 1.25 8.46 13.44
N ASN A 237 1.38 7.22 12.98
CA ASN A 237 2.67 6.59 12.76
C ASN A 237 2.70 5.81 11.44
N THR A 238 3.90 5.67 10.89
CA THR A 238 4.20 4.82 9.74
C THR A 238 5.41 3.96 10.08
N TYR A 239 5.29 2.65 9.94
CA TYR A 239 6.35 1.70 10.19
C TYR A 239 6.72 0.98 8.91
N MET A 240 8.02 0.72 8.73
CA MET A 240 8.55 -0.04 7.60
C MET A 240 9.27 -1.26 8.15
N ILE A 241 8.95 -2.44 7.59
CA ILE A 241 9.50 -3.72 8.04
C ILE A 241 10.02 -4.47 6.82
N ASN A 242 11.24 -5.00 6.90
CA ASN A 242 11.74 -5.91 5.87
C ASN A 242 11.05 -7.28 6.03
N ILE A 243 10.10 -7.56 5.15
CA ILE A 243 9.27 -8.77 5.23
C ILE A 243 10.08 -10.07 5.05
N LYS A 244 11.17 -10.04 4.29
CA LYS A 244 12.01 -11.22 4.07
C LYS A 244 12.90 -11.55 5.26
N GLU A 245 13.35 -10.56 5.97
CA GLU A 245 14.28 -10.72 7.09
C GLU A 245 13.54 -10.79 8.44
N ASN A 246 12.41 -10.07 8.55
CA ASN A 246 11.69 -9.88 9.81
C ASN A 246 10.24 -10.39 9.74
N ALA A 247 10.04 -11.61 9.23
CA ALA A 247 8.70 -12.21 9.11
C ALA A 247 7.94 -12.26 10.45
N SER A 248 8.64 -12.42 11.60
CA SER A 248 8.00 -12.41 12.90
C SER A 248 7.39 -11.05 13.23
N ASP A 249 8.06 -9.96 12.91
CA ASP A 249 7.57 -8.60 13.16
C ASP A 249 6.41 -8.25 12.22
N VAL A 250 6.45 -8.74 10.99
CA VAL A 250 5.29 -8.64 10.08
C VAL A 250 4.08 -9.36 10.68
N LYS A 251 4.24 -10.57 11.23
CA LYS A 251 3.15 -11.31 11.89
C LYS A 251 2.60 -10.56 13.09
N LYS A 252 3.47 -9.98 13.93
CA LYS A 252 3.07 -9.13 15.06
C LYS A 252 2.28 -7.90 14.57
N ALA A 253 2.78 -7.22 13.54
CA ALA A 253 2.12 -6.07 12.96
C ALA A 253 0.71 -6.41 12.42
N ILE A 254 0.56 -7.56 11.74
CA ILE A 254 -0.75 -8.04 11.28
C ILE A 254 -1.70 -8.28 12.47
N LYS A 255 -1.23 -8.87 13.56
CA LYS A 255 -2.08 -9.08 14.76
C LYS A 255 -2.50 -7.75 15.39
N LYS A 256 -1.61 -6.78 15.44
CA LYS A 256 -1.87 -5.49 16.08
C LYS A 256 -2.73 -4.58 15.20
N TYR A 257 -2.35 -4.40 13.94
CA TYR A 257 -2.96 -3.42 13.03
C TYR A 257 -3.92 -4.04 12.01
N GLY A 258 -4.00 -5.38 11.95
CA GLY A 258 -4.89 -6.12 11.05
C GLY A 258 -4.27 -6.48 9.72
N ALA A 259 -3.33 -5.69 9.22
CA ALA A 259 -2.68 -5.95 7.94
C ALA A 259 -1.34 -5.22 7.81
N VAL A 260 -0.55 -5.64 6.82
CA VAL A 260 0.69 -4.99 6.37
C VAL A 260 0.63 -4.79 4.86
N GLY A 261 0.97 -3.60 4.37
CA GLY A 261 1.06 -3.30 2.95
C GLY A 261 2.35 -3.86 2.36
N ILE A 262 2.24 -4.50 1.20
CA ILE A 262 3.38 -4.99 0.43
C ILE A 262 3.24 -4.62 -1.05
N MET A 263 4.35 -4.68 -1.75
CA MET A 263 4.38 -4.63 -3.21
C MET A 263 4.96 -5.92 -3.78
N TYR A 264 4.55 -6.30 -4.98
CA TYR A 264 5.14 -7.42 -5.70
C TYR A 264 4.97 -7.25 -7.21
N SER A 265 5.74 -8.00 -8.00
CA SER A 265 5.60 -8.03 -9.44
C SER A 265 4.50 -9.00 -9.83
N HIS A 266 3.29 -8.49 -10.11
CA HIS A 266 2.21 -9.37 -10.58
C HIS A 266 2.56 -9.96 -11.96
N ASN A 267 2.48 -11.31 -12.05
CA ASN A 267 2.76 -12.05 -13.26
C ASN A 267 1.88 -13.30 -13.31
N ASP A 268 1.08 -13.45 -14.36
CA ASP A 268 0.21 -14.62 -14.55
C ASP A 268 0.98 -15.95 -14.55
N ASN A 269 2.25 -15.94 -14.94
CA ASN A 269 3.08 -17.13 -14.89
C ASN A 269 3.46 -17.58 -13.47
N GLY A 270 3.39 -16.68 -12.51
CA GLY A 270 3.58 -16.97 -11.07
C GLY A 270 2.33 -17.54 -10.39
N TYR A 271 1.16 -17.40 -11.03
CA TYR A 271 -0.12 -17.71 -10.40
C TYR A 271 -0.59 -19.14 -10.67
N HIS A 272 -1.06 -19.81 -9.62
CA HIS A 272 -1.69 -21.13 -9.67
C HIS A 272 -3.18 -21.01 -9.39
N TYR A 273 -4.00 -21.00 -10.42
CA TYR A 273 -5.44 -20.68 -10.34
C TYR A 273 -6.24 -21.68 -9.50
N ILE A 274 -5.88 -22.96 -9.51
CA ILE A 274 -6.62 -24.01 -8.79
C ILE A 274 -6.48 -23.83 -7.27
N ASN A 275 -5.25 -23.59 -6.81
CA ASN A 275 -4.95 -23.44 -5.39
C ASN A 275 -4.96 -21.99 -4.92
N ASN A 276 -5.21 -21.07 -5.85
CA ASN A 276 -5.24 -19.62 -5.58
C ASN A 276 -3.97 -19.16 -4.87
N SER A 277 -2.82 -19.49 -5.46
CA SER A 277 -1.49 -19.23 -4.90
C SER A 277 -0.57 -18.57 -5.89
N TYR A 278 0.41 -17.83 -5.40
CA TYR A 278 1.38 -17.08 -6.18
C TYR A 278 2.81 -17.28 -5.68
N ASN A 279 3.70 -17.53 -6.60
CA ASN A 279 5.13 -17.41 -6.37
C ASN A 279 5.83 -16.99 -7.66
N ASP A 280 6.92 -16.25 -7.56
CA ASP A 280 7.79 -15.93 -8.67
C ASP A 280 9.27 -16.19 -8.32
N LYS A 281 10.08 -16.31 -9.37
CA LYS A 281 11.54 -16.44 -9.28
C LYS A 281 12.22 -15.37 -10.15
N ILE A 282 11.49 -14.33 -10.53
CA ILE A 282 11.91 -13.34 -11.50
C ILE A 282 12.22 -12.05 -10.76
N ASN A 283 13.42 -11.52 -10.99
CA ASN A 283 13.79 -10.18 -10.53
C ASN A 283 13.11 -9.12 -11.39
N ASN A 284 11.80 -9.02 -11.32
CA ASN A 284 11.06 -7.94 -11.93
C ASN A 284 10.76 -6.87 -10.88
N ARG A 285 10.73 -5.62 -11.32
CA ARG A 285 10.31 -4.50 -10.46
C ARG A 285 8.85 -4.68 -10.08
N ALA A 286 8.55 -4.39 -8.82
CA ALA A 286 7.18 -4.42 -8.32
C ALA A 286 6.27 -3.48 -9.13
N GLY A 287 5.05 -3.94 -9.36
CA GLY A 287 4.06 -3.18 -10.13
C GLY A 287 2.68 -3.18 -9.47
N HIS A 288 2.49 -3.92 -8.37
CA HIS A 288 1.18 -4.06 -7.72
C HIS A 288 1.29 -4.00 -6.20
N ALA A 289 0.45 -3.19 -5.58
CA ALA A 289 0.34 -3.06 -4.13
C ALA A 289 -0.86 -3.86 -3.61
N VAL A 290 -0.64 -4.62 -2.54
CA VAL A 290 -1.64 -5.47 -1.89
C VAL A 290 -1.42 -5.50 -0.38
N MET A 291 -2.34 -6.13 0.36
CA MET A 291 -2.26 -6.27 1.81
C MET A 291 -1.96 -7.72 2.21
N VAL A 292 -1.01 -7.92 3.11
CA VAL A 292 -0.88 -9.17 3.87
C VAL A 292 -1.81 -9.10 5.06
N VAL A 293 -2.73 -10.05 5.15
CA VAL A 293 -3.77 -10.09 6.20
C VAL A 293 -3.70 -11.34 7.08
N GLY A 294 -2.71 -12.19 6.81
CA GLY A 294 -2.51 -13.42 7.57
C GLY A 294 -1.35 -14.26 7.03
N TRP A 295 -1.19 -15.45 7.58
CA TRP A 295 -0.16 -16.39 7.19
C TRP A 295 -0.52 -17.84 7.53
N ASP A 296 0.19 -18.79 6.91
CA ASP A 296 0.18 -20.21 7.28
C ASP A 296 1.60 -20.77 7.05
N ASP A 297 2.32 -21.07 8.12
CA ASP A 297 3.71 -21.59 8.06
C ASP A 297 3.76 -23.01 7.49
N ASN A 298 2.63 -23.72 7.51
CA ASN A 298 2.49 -25.07 6.98
C ASN A 298 1.81 -25.11 5.61
N TYR A 299 1.59 -23.95 4.97
CA TYR A 299 1.03 -23.93 3.61
C TYR A 299 1.95 -24.64 2.65
N SER A 300 1.47 -25.79 2.10
CA SER A 300 2.33 -26.66 1.31
C SER A 300 2.87 -25.97 0.07
N LYS A 301 4.17 -26.09 -0.15
CA LYS A 301 4.84 -25.67 -1.39
C LYS A 301 4.27 -26.34 -2.64
N ASP A 302 3.65 -27.51 -2.51
CA ASP A 302 3.02 -28.22 -3.62
C ASP A 302 1.72 -27.57 -4.12
N ASN A 303 1.21 -26.60 -3.41
CA ASN A 303 0.08 -25.77 -3.84
C ASN A 303 0.47 -24.69 -4.85
N PHE A 304 1.76 -24.47 -5.09
CA PHE A 304 2.23 -23.47 -6.04
C PHE A 304 2.43 -24.07 -7.43
N ARG A 305 2.45 -23.19 -8.44
CA ARG A 305 2.57 -23.59 -9.84
C ARG A 305 3.92 -24.27 -10.11
N ASP A 306 3.90 -25.35 -10.89
CA ASP A 306 5.12 -25.99 -11.39
C ASP A 306 5.97 -24.99 -12.18
N GLY A 307 7.29 -25.09 -12.03
CA GLY A 307 8.25 -24.18 -12.66
C GLY A 307 8.62 -22.96 -11.81
N VAL A 308 7.71 -22.51 -10.94
CA VAL A 308 7.99 -21.45 -9.95
C VAL A 308 7.76 -21.90 -8.51
N LYS A 309 7.60 -23.21 -8.29
CA LYS A 309 7.40 -23.78 -6.95
C LYS A 309 8.50 -23.33 -5.98
N PRO A 310 8.14 -22.88 -4.76
CA PRO A 310 9.12 -22.56 -3.73
C PRO A 310 9.82 -23.82 -3.19
N GLU A 311 10.90 -23.63 -2.47
CA GLU A 311 11.66 -24.73 -1.87
C GLU A 311 11.08 -25.19 -0.54
N LYS A 312 10.45 -24.26 0.20
CA LYS A 312 9.90 -24.48 1.54
C LYS A 312 8.40 -24.25 1.58
N ASP A 313 7.75 -24.86 2.56
CA ASP A 313 6.39 -24.56 2.94
C ASP A 313 6.30 -23.17 3.59
N GLY A 314 5.11 -22.60 3.61
CA GLY A 314 4.80 -21.31 4.21
C GLY A 314 4.36 -20.27 3.20
N ALA A 315 3.31 -19.53 3.58
CA ALA A 315 2.74 -18.50 2.74
C ALA A 315 2.06 -17.38 3.54
N TRP A 316 2.08 -16.19 2.96
CA TRP A 316 1.27 -15.05 3.35
C TRP A 316 -0.13 -15.17 2.77
N LEU A 317 -1.15 -14.81 3.53
CA LEU A 317 -2.50 -14.60 3.01
C LEU A 317 -2.63 -13.16 2.52
N ILE A 318 -2.86 -13.01 1.22
CA ILE A 318 -2.93 -11.72 0.55
C ILE A 318 -4.36 -11.32 0.32
N ARG A 319 -4.70 -10.05 0.59
CA ARG A 319 -5.92 -9.37 0.16
C ARG A 319 -5.59 -8.43 -0.99
N ASN A 320 -6.25 -8.66 -2.12
CA ASN A 320 -6.11 -7.88 -3.35
C ASN A 320 -7.19 -6.76 -3.42
N SER A 321 -7.18 -6.00 -4.51
CA SER A 321 -8.10 -4.89 -4.83
C SER A 321 -8.83 -5.05 -6.16
N TRP A 322 -9.21 -6.29 -6.52
CA TRP A 322 -9.90 -6.60 -7.78
C TRP A 322 -11.34 -7.10 -7.58
N GLY A 323 -11.94 -6.73 -6.46
CA GLY A 323 -13.32 -7.08 -6.13
C GLY A 323 -13.50 -8.52 -5.66
N GLU A 324 -14.74 -8.84 -5.30
CA GLU A 324 -15.18 -10.20 -4.95
C GLU A 324 -15.59 -10.95 -6.23
N GLY A 325 -14.60 -11.60 -6.87
CA GLY A 325 -14.86 -12.38 -8.09
C GLY A 325 -15.53 -13.74 -7.79
N THR A 326 -16.36 -14.21 -8.71
CA THR A 326 -17.09 -15.49 -8.62
C THR A 326 -16.60 -16.55 -9.60
N GLY A 327 -15.60 -16.26 -10.43
CA GLY A 327 -15.08 -17.18 -11.46
C GLY A 327 -13.74 -17.79 -11.09
N LEU A 328 -13.41 -18.97 -11.68
CA LEU A 328 -12.11 -19.64 -11.51
C LEU A 328 -10.91 -18.76 -11.87
N TYR A 329 -11.09 -17.79 -12.78
CA TYR A 329 -10.05 -16.85 -13.21
C TYR A 329 -10.10 -15.50 -12.50
N TYR A 330 -11.15 -15.23 -11.69
CA TYR A 330 -11.39 -13.94 -11.07
C TYR A 330 -11.45 -14.01 -9.53
N ASN A 331 -11.22 -15.17 -8.94
CA ASN A 331 -11.21 -15.29 -7.47
C ASN A 331 -9.86 -14.88 -6.88
N GLN A 332 -9.32 -13.75 -7.35
CA GLN A 332 -8.06 -13.19 -6.85
C GLN A 332 -8.28 -12.14 -5.76
N SER A 333 -9.46 -12.10 -5.16
CA SER A 333 -9.74 -11.21 -4.01
C SER A 333 -8.84 -11.55 -2.81
N TYR A 334 -8.57 -12.83 -2.60
CA TYR A 334 -7.59 -13.34 -1.66
C TYR A 334 -6.79 -14.45 -2.31
N PHE A 335 -5.49 -14.54 -2.02
CA PHE A 335 -4.62 -15.63 -2.50
C PHE A 335 -3.45 -15.84 -1.53
N TRP A 336 -2.79 -17.00 -1.66
CA TRP A 336 -1.61 -17.33 -0.89
C TRP A 336 -0.35 -16.98 -1.65
N MET A 337 0.55 -16.21 -1.04
CA MET A 337 1.84 -15.83 -1.62
C MET A 337 2.96 -16.51 -0.83
N SER A 338 3.83 -17.24 -1.52
CA SER A 338 4.98 -17.87 -0.87
C SER A 338 5.85 -16.85 -0.13
N TYR A 339 6.40 -17.25 1.01
CA TYR A 339 7.45 -16.47 1.70
C TYR A 339 8.70 -16.29 0.82
N GLU A 340 8.91 -17.17 -0.15
CA GLU A 340 10.05 -17.14 -1.06
C GLU A 340 9.79 -16.36 -2.35
N THR A 341 8.63 -15.71 -2.50
CA THR A 341 8.32 -14.87 -3.67
C THR A 341 9.42 -13.84 -3.86
N PHE A 342 10.10 -13.90 -5.01
CA PHE A 342 11.33 -13.12 -5.23
C PHE A 342 11.07 -11.62 -5.28
N SER A 343 9.97 -11.22 -5.91
CA SER A 343 9.61 -9.82 -6.10
C SER A 343 8.97 -9.14 -4.88
N LEU A 344 8.80 -9.88 -3.77
CA LEU A 344 8.26 -9.39 -2.51
C LEU A 344 9.27 -8.52 -1.76
#